data_277a078fa4f915cfd8f6fcf0a11b69e6
#
_entry.id   277a078fa4f915cfd8f6fcf0a11b69e6
#
_cell.length_a   1.000
_cell.length_b   1.000
_cell.length_c   1.000
_cell.angle_alpha   90.00
_cell.angle_beta   90.00
_cell.angle_gamma   90.00
#
_symmetry.space_group_name_H-M   'P 1'
#
loop_
_entity.id
_entity.type
_entity.pdbx_description
1 polymer ?
#
loop_
_entity_poly.entity_id
_entity_poly.type
_entity_poly.pdbx_seq_one_letter_code
_entity_poly.pdbx_strand_id
1 'polypeptide(L)'
;RVAEVMTMPLYASFFVVAGAALHMDSVMEAGLLAGLFMVARIAGKTMGALGGGILTGRSPMESARLGFALAPHSGISVALVLMLEGRHDLIPAHSAEFIGTVVLGAVTINELIGPLMTKWALKQSGETGLDRPIIKLSHIIVGLPGGDKNRALERIARAYARRNHLSDYATRELLDALFRREAEGSTAIGHGVAVPHAWVEHGRSVKVVLAVCREPVDFQTPDGDPVRLIFLVVAPKNQQAHYLEALAGIASFARSQLNRERLLGAQDRIEAWMIIHEINAAHFDNLLDLSGTA
;
A
#
# COMPACT_ATOMS: atom_id res chain seq x y z
N ARG A 1 -23.85 1.35 3.88
CA ARG A 1 -23.76 1.99 5.23
C ARG A 1 -24.15 1.03 6.35
N VAL A 2 -25.35 0.37 6.34
CA VAL A 2 -25.74 -0.55 7.41
C VAL A 2 -24.85 -1.80 7.44
N ALA A 3 -24.52 -2.37 6.29
CA ALA A 3 -23.64 -3.53 6.20
C ALA A 3 -22.22 -3.26 6.73
N GLU A 4 -21.63 -2.11 6.43
CA GLU A 4 -20.30 -1.72 6.89
C GLU A 4 -20.25 -1.49 8.41
N VAL A 5 -21.25 -0.81 8.97
CA VAL A 5 -21.35 -0.60 10.44
C VAL A 5 -21.56 -1.94 11.16
N MET A 6 -22.25 -2.88 10.54
CA MET A 6 -22.51 -4.22 11.08
C MET A 6 -21.36 -5.21 10.92
N THR A 7 -20.41 -4.97 10.01
CA THR A 7 -19.32 -5.90 9.72
C THR A 7 -18.41 -6.10 10.93
N MET A 8 -17.98 -5.04 11.58
CA MET A 8 -17.12 -5.12 12.78
C MET A 8 -17.80 -5.83 13.97
N PRO A 9 -19.02 -5.49 14.39
CA PRO A 9 -19.73 -6.22 15.42
C PRO A 9 -19.99 -7.69 15.07
N LEU A 10 -20.30 -7.98 13.81
CA LEU A 10 -20.49 -9.36 13.33
C LEU A 10 -19.20 -10.18 13.42
N TYR A 11 -18.07 -9.62 12.98
CA TYR A 11 -16.78 -10.30 13.14
C TYR A 11 -16.41 -10.50 14.62
N ALA A 12 -16.58 -9.49 15.45
CA ALA A 12 -16.32 -9.62 16.88
C ALA A 12 -17.19 -10.71 17.52
N SER A 13 -18.50 -10.72 17.25
CA SER A 13 -19.43 -11.75 17.74
C SER A 13 -19.04 -13.14 17.27
N PHE A 14 -18.67 -13.25 15.98
CA PHE A 14 -18.24 -14.50 15.37
C PHE A 14 -17.00 -15.07 16.07
N PHE A 15 -15.98 -14.24 16.32
CA PHE A 15 -14.76 -14.69 17.02
C PHE A 15 -15.00 -15.02 18.49
N VAL A 16 -15.89 -14.29 19.17
CA VAL A 16 -16.27 -14.61 20.55
C VAL A 16 -16.97 -15.97 20.62
N VAL A 17 -17.94 -16.24 19.73
CA VAL A 17 -18.64 -17.52 19.66
C VAL A 17 -17.67 -18.66 19.29
N ALA A 18 -16.81 -18.46 18.29
CA ALA A 18 -15.82 -19.44 17.88
C ALA A 18 -14.82 -19.73 19.01
N GLY A 19 -14.36 -18.69 19.76
CA GLY A 19 -13.49 -18.86 20.91
C GLY A 19 -14.16 -19.55 22.08
N ALA A 20 -15.44 -19.27 22.33
CA ALA A 20 -16.22 -19.92 23.39
C ALA A 20 -16.51 -21.41 23.09
N ALA A 21 -16.61 -21.78 21.82
CA ALA A 21 -16.77 -23.17 21.38
C ALA A 21 -15.47 -23.98 21.44
N LEU A 22 -14.32 -23.34 21.73
CA LEU A 22 -13.03 -24.00 21.79
C LEU A 22 -12.85 -24.75 23.11
N HIS A 23 -12.80 -26.05 23.08
CA HIS A 23 -12.51 -26.90 24.23
C HIS A 23 -10.98 -27.07 24.35
N MET A 24 -10.36 -26.37 25.31
CA MET A 24 -8.89 -26.33 25.45
C MET A 24 -8.26 -27.69 25.64
N ASP A 25 -8.95 -28.63 26.33
CA ASP A 25 -8.48 -29.99 26.52
C ASP A 25 -8.35 -30.76 25.19
N SER A 26 -9.33 -30.60 24.32
CA SER A 26 -9.33 -31.18 22.98
C SER A 26 -8.31 -30.53 22.04
N VAL A 27 -7.96 -29.26 22.24
CA VAL A 27 -6.92 -28.58 21.46
C VAL A 27 -5.54 -29.18 21.72
N MET A 28 -5.26 -29.62 22.95
CA MET A 28 -3.99 -30.29 23.28
C MET A 28 -3.90 -31.65 22.64
N GLU A 29 -4.98 -32.44 22.61
CA GLU A 29 -5.02 -33.75 21.94
C GLU A 29 -4.96 -33.64 20.42
N ALA A 30 -5.66 -32.66 19.83
CA ALA A 30 -5.67 -32.42 18.38
C ALA A 30 -4.51 -31.53 17.90
N GLY A 31 -3.69 -30.98 18.79
CA GLY A 31 -2.70 -29.94 18.45
C GLY A 31 -1.73 -30.32 17.33
N LEU A 32 -1.24 -31.55 17.31
CA LEU A 32 -0.38 -32.07 16.24
C LEU A 32 -1.15 -32.16 14.92
N LEU A 33 -2.39 -32.66 14.94
CA LEU A 33 -3.22 -32.78 13.74
C LEU A 33 -3.67 -31.43 13.22
N ALA A 34 -4.00 -30.49 14.10
CA ALA A 34 -4.30 -29.11 13.73
C ALA A 34 -3.09 -28.43 13.05
N GLY A 35 -1.89 -28.63 13.60
CA GLY A 35 -0.64 -28.16 12.99
C GLY A 35 -0.37 -28.80 11.62
N LEU A 36 -0.51 -30.12 11.48
CA LEU A 36 -0.34 -30.83 10.20
C LEU A 36 -1.39 -30.37 9.17
N PHE A 37 -2.64 -30.21 9.57
CA PHE A 37 -3.72 -29.69 8.72
C PHE A 37 -3.39 -28.28 8.22
N MET A 38 -2.90 -27.39 9.11
CA MET A 38 -2.50 -26.03 8.74
C MET A 38 -1.35 -26.04 7.73
N VAL A 39 -0.30 -26.83 7.96
CA VAL A 39 0.85 -26.96 7.06
C VAL A 39 0.41 -27.50 5.69
N ALA A 40 -0.35 -28.58 5.66
CA ALA A 40 -0.87 -29.17 4.42
C ALA A 40 -1.72 -28.18 3.62
N ARG A 41 -2.52 -27.38 4.32
CA ARG A 41 -3.36 -26.36 3.72
C ARG A 41 -2.57 -25.19 3.12
N ILE A 42 -1.57 -24.66 3.86
CA ILE A 42 -0.69 -23.60 3.36
C ILE A 42 0.10 -24.12 2.15
N ALA A 43 0.62 -25.33 2.23
CA ALA A 43 1.33 -25.97 1.13
C ALA A 43 0.41 -26.12 -0.11
N GLY A 44 -0.81 -26.62 0.07
CA GLY A 44 -1.78 -26.78 -1.02
C GLY A 44 -2.14 -25.44 -1.70
N LYS A 45 -2.39 -24.39 -0.91
CA LYS A 45 -2.65 -23.04 -1.44
C LYS A 45 -1.44 -22.49 -2.20
N THR A 46 -0.23 -22.68 -1.66
CA THR A 46 1.01 -22.22 -2.29
C THR A 46 1.29 -22.98 -3.59
N MET A 47 1.08 -24.29 -3.60
CA MET A 47 1.21 -25.12 -4.82
C MET A 47 0.16 -24.75 -5.87
N GLY A 48 -1.09 -24.52 -5.46
CA GLY A 48 -2.14 -24.05 -6.36
C GLY A 48 -1.83 -22.66 -6.96
N ALA A 49 -1.36 -21.73 -6.15
CA ALA A 49 -0.93 -20.42 -6.61
C ALA A 49 0.29 -20.48 -7.54
N LEU A 50 1.26 -21.36 -7.24
CA LEU A 50 2.42 -21.63 -8.11
C LEU A 50 1.98 -22.18 -9.45
N GLY A 51 1.15 -23.21 -9.47
CA GLY A 51 0.66 -23.82 -10.70
C GLY A 51 -0.13 -22.83 -11.55
N GLY A 52 -1.11 -22.14 -10.97
CA GLY A 52 -1.90 -21.12 -11.66
C GLY A 52 -1.07 -19.92 -12.15
N GLY A 53 -0.10 -19.49 -11.34
CA GLY A 53 0.77 -18.37 -11.70
C GLY A 53 1.70 -18.71 -12.87
N ILE A 54 2.31 -19.90 -12.86
CA ILE A 54 3.17 -20.37 -13.95
C ILE A 54 2.36 -20.50 -15.25
N LEU A 55 1.16 -21.06 -15.20
CA LEU A 55 0.27 -21.18 -16.35
C LEU A 55 -0.14 -19.82 -16.95
N THR A 56 -0.18 -18.78 -16.13
CA THR A 56 -0.49 -17.40 -16.57
C THR A 56 0.76 -16.56 -16.87
N GLY A 57 1.96 -17.16 -16.92
CA GLY A 57 3.21 -16.49 -17.26
C GLY A 57 3.81 -15.62 -16.16
N ARG A 58 3.35 -15.77 -14.90
CA ARG A 58 3.94 -15.08 -13.75
C ARG A 58 5.21 -15.76 -13.26
N SER A 59 6.06 -15.01 -12.58
CA SER A 59 7.27 -15.59 -11.98
C SER A 59 6.92 -16.57 -10.84
N PRO A 60 7.67 -17.67 -10.67
CA PRO A 60 7.45 -18.63 -9.57
C PRO A 60 7.51 -17.97 -8.18
N MET A 61 8.39 -16.98 -8.02
CA MET A 61 8.55 -16.25 -6.75
C MET A 61 7.32 -15.40 -6.41
N GLU A 62 6.75 -14.69 -7.38
CA GLU A 62 5.52 -13.92 -7.19
C GLU A 62 4.34 -14.84 -6.90
N SER A 63 4.25 -15.95 -7.61
CA SER A 63 3.19 -16.95 -7.42
C SER A 63 3.26 -17.61 -6.03
N ALA A 64 4.46 -17.94 -5.53
CA ALA A 64 4.66 -18.44 -4.18
C ALA A 64 4.23 -17.40 -3.12
N ARG A 65 4.62 -16.14 -3.29
CA ARG A 65 4.21 -15.05 -2.39
C ARG A 65 2.71 -14.88 -2.35
N LEU A 66 2.03 -14.98 -3.49
CA LEU A 66 0.56 -14.97 -3.56
C LEU A 66 -0.04 -16.12 -2.75
N GLY A 67 0.52 -17.33 -2.83
CA GLY A 67 0.08 -18.48 -2.03
C GLY A 67 0.19 -18.21 -0.52
N PHE A 68 1.28 -17.60 -0.08
CA PHE A 68 1.45 -17.17 1.31
C PHE A 68 0.49 -16.04 1.71
N ALA A 69 0.23 -15.08 0.82
CA ALA A 69 -0.74 -14.02 1.07
C ALA A 69 -2.17 -14.54 1.24
N LEU A 70 -2.50 -15.67 0.60
CA LEU A 70 -3.78 -16.36 0.71
C LEU A 70 -3.87 -17.29 1.94
N ALA A 71 -2.87 -17.35 2.80
CA ALA A 71 -2.87 -18.21 3.98
C ALA A 71 -4.02 -17.92 4.96
N PRO A 72 -4.42 -16.65 5.26
CA PRO A 72 -5.54 -16.38 6.16
C PRO A 72 -6.83 -17.07 5.71
N HIS A 73 -7.53 -17.64 6.71
CA HIS A 73 -8.76 -18.37 6.44
C HIS A 73 -9.46 -18.71 7.76
N SER A 74 -10.68 -18.22 7.93
CA SER A 74 -11.45 -18.51 9.14
C SER A 74 -12.93 -18.75 8.87
N GLY A 75 -13.66 -17.78 8.37
CA GLY A 75 -15.10 -17.72 8.38
C GLY A 75 -15.80 -18.93 7.81
N ILE A 76 -15.44 -19.35 6.59
CA ILE A 76 -16.07 -20.50 5.92
C ILE A 76 -15.79 -21.82 6.64
N SER A 77 -14.56 -22.00 7.17
CA SER A 77 -14.22 -23.25 7.88
C SER A 77 -15.00 -23.40 9.18
N VAL A 78 -15.15 -22.33 9.94
CA VAL A 78 -15.95 -22.36 11.19
C VAL A 78 -17.42 -22.59 10.86
N ALA A 79 -17.97 -21.94 9.85
CA ALA A 79 -19.35 -22.15 9.42
C ALA A 79 -19.60 -23.61 8.98
N LEU A 80 -18.67 -24.23 8.24
CA LEU A 80 -18.78 -25.62 7.84
C LEU A 80 -18.69 -26.58 9.03
N VAL A 81 -17.82 -26.30 10.02
CA VAL A 81 -17.75 -27.12 11.26
C VAL A 81 -19.06 -27.05 12.02
N LEU A 82 -19.60 -25.87 12.26
CA LEU A 82 -20.90 -25.70 12.95
C LEU A 82 -22.05 -26.39 12.20
N MET A 83 -22.03 -26.32 10.86
CA MET A 83 -23.01 -27.05 10.03
C MET A 83 -22.84 -28.59 10.17
N LEU A 84 -21.61 -29.06 10.25
CA LEU A 84 -21.29 -30.48 10.36
C LEU A 84 -21.72 -31.04 11.73
N GLU A 85 -21.46 -30.31 12.80
CA GLU A 85 -21.87 -30.65 14.17
C GLU A 85 -23.41 -30.74 14.32
N GLY A 86 -24.17 -29.99 13.53
CA GLY A 86 -25.64 -30.07 13.47
C GLY A 86 -26.19 -31.20 12.62
N ARG A 87 -25.35 -31.96 11.91
CA ARG A 87 -25.78 -32.99 10.94
C ARG A 87 -25.38 -34.39 11.35
N HIS A 88 -25.95 -34.88 12.45
CA HIS A 88 -25.72 -36.25 12.96
C HIS A 88 -26.17 -37.37 12.01
N ASP A 89 -26.94 -37.00 10.97
CA ASP A 89 -27.36 -37.89 9.90
C ASP A 89 -26.25 -38.25 8.90
N LEU A 90 -25.23 -37.41 8.79
CA LEU A 90 -24.11 -37.58 7.86
C LEU A 90 -22.89 -38.29 8.48
N ILE A 91 -22.58 -37.98 9.73
CA ILE A 91 -21.42 -38.52 10.42
C ILE A 91 -21.72 -38.72 11.91
N PRO A 92 -21.06 -39.72 12.57
CA PRO A 92 -21.18 -39.91 14.02
C PRO A 92 -20.79 -38.66 14.78
N ALA A 93 -21.52 -38.34 15.87
CA ALA A 93 -21.30 -37.14 16.65
C ALA A 93 -19.83 -36.98 17.14
N HIS A 94 -19.22 -38.08 17.63
CA HIS A 94 -17.83 -38.09 18.06
C HIS A 94 -16.84 -37.69 16.91
N SER A 95 -17.10 -38.13 15.68
CA SER A 95 -16.26 -37.78 14.52
C SER A 95 -16.46 -36.32 14.13
N ALA A 96 -17.67 -35.77 14.24
CA ALA A 96 -17.95 -34.36 14.00
C ALA A 96 -17.23 -33.46 14.98
N GLU A 97 -17.30 -33.81 16.28
CA GLU A 97 -16.61 -33.09 17.37
C GLU A 97 -15.09 -33.12 17.18
N PHE A 98 -14.51 -34.27 16.85
CA PHE A 98 -13.07 -34.41 16.60
C PHE A 98 -12.61 -33.56 15.40
N ILE A 99 -13.34 -33.63 14.27
CA ILE A 99 -13.05 -32.81 13.08
C ILE A 99 -13.18 -31.33 13.45
N GLY A 100 -14.22 -30.97 14.19
CA GLY A 100 -14.45 -29.60 14.67
C GLY A 100 -13.27 -29.08 15.47
N THR A 101 -12.81 -29.85 16.43
CA THR A 101 -11.67 -29.51 17.28
C THR A 101 -10.38 -29.29 16.47
N VAL A 102 -10.04 -30.18 15.53
CA VAL A 102 -8.87 -30.04 14.66
C VAL A 102 -8.96 -28.78 13.79
N VAL A 103 -10.11 -28.56 13.17
CA VAL A 103 -10.30 -27.40 12.27
C VAL A 103 -10.33 -26.09 13.05
N LEU A 104 -11.05 -26.02 14.18
CA LEU A 104 -11.10 -24.81 15.01
C LEU A 104 -9.74 -24.48 15.61
N GLY A 105 -8.98 -25.49 16.07
CA GLY A 105 -7.61 -25.29 16.53
C GLY A 105 -6.69 -24.73 15.43
N ALA A 106 -6.78 -25.28 14.22
CA ALA A 106 -6.01 -24.79 13.07
C ALA A 106 -6.42 -23.36 12.67
N VAL A 107 -7.73 -23.04 12.71
CA VAL A 107 -8.24 -21.69 12.44
C VAL A 107 -7.70 -20.70 13.47
N THR A 108 -7.74 -21.03 14.75
CA THR A 108 -7.22 -20.15 15.83
C THR A 108 -5.74 -19.81 15.61
N ILE A 109 -4.92 -20.81 15.31
CA ILE A 109 -3.49 -20.59 15.01
C ILE A 109 -3.35 -19.73 13.75
N ASN A 110 -4.14 -19.99 12.72
CA ASN A 110 -4.08 -19.27 11.47
C ASN A 110 -4.51 -17.80 11.58
N GLU A 111 -5.44 -17.48 12.46
CA GLU A 111 -5.85 -16.08 12.74
C GLU A 111 -4.71 -15.27 13.36
N LEU A 112 -3.85 -15.89 14.16
CA LEU A 112 -2.69 -15.24 14.74
C LEU A 112 -1.55 -15.07 13.73
N ILE A 113 -1.27 -16.10 12.93
CA ILE A 113 -0.12 -16.16 12.03
C ILE A 113 -0.47 -15.62 10.64
N GLY A 114 -1.71 -15.79 10.19
CA GLY A 114 -2.16 -15.44 8.83
C GLY A 114 -1.92 -13.98 8.44
N PRO A 115 -2.32 -12.98 9.25
CA PRO A 115 -2.06 -11.58 8.97
C PRO A 115 -0.56 -11.25 8.86
N LEU A 116 0.28 -11.91 9.68
CA LEU A 116 1.73 -11.75 9.62
C LEU A 116 2.30 -12.32 8.31
N MET A 117 1.81 -13.50 7.87
CA MET A 117 2.19 -14.11 6.61
C MET A 117 1.78 -13.23 5.42
N THR A 118 0.56 -12.72 5.41
CA THR A 118 0.07 -11.81 4.37
C THR A 118 0.89 -10.52 4.33
N LYS A 119 1.13 -9.90 5.48
CA LYS A 119 1.98 -8.70 5.59
C LYS A 119 3.40 -8.96 5.09
N TRP A 120 3.98 -10.11 5.44
CA TRP A 120 5.30 -10.50 4.96
C TRP A 120 5.33 -10.71 3.45
N ALA A 121 4.35 -11.43 2.89
CA ALA A 121 4.24 -11.71 1.46
C ALA A 121 4.08 -10.42 0.64
N LEU A 122 3.19 -9.52 1.05
CA LEU A 122 2.97 -8.21 0.43
C LEU A 122 4.22 -7.33 0.52
N LYS A 123 4.94 -7.34 1.66
CA LYS A 123 6.19 -6.60 1.82
C LYS A 123 7.27 -7.10 0.85
N GLN A 124 7.35 -8.40 0.62
CA GLN A 124 8.32 -9.00 -0.31
C GLN A 124 7.95 -8.79 -1.78
N SER A 125 6.67 -8.71 -2.12
CA SER A 125 6.21 -8.42 -3.50
C SER A 125 6.37 -6.95 -3.89
N GLY A 126 6.61 -6.07 -2.91
CA GLY A 126 6.67 -4.63 -3.14
C GLY A 126 5.29 -3.97 -3.25
N GLU A 127 4.23 -4.76 -3.07
CA GLU A 127 2.83 -4.33 -3.16
C GLU A 127 2.29 -3.70 -1.86
N THR A 128 3.12 -3.53 -0.85
CA THR A 128 2.77 -2.73 0.34
C THR A 128 2.72 -1.24 -0.03
N GLY A 129 1.83 -0.88 -0.93
CA GLY A 129 1.51 0.52 -1.22
C GLY A 129 0.97 1.27 0.00
N LEU A 130 0.49 0.54 1.01
CA LEU A 130 -0.12 1.08 2.22
C LEU A 130 0.87 1.56 3.29
N ASP A 131 2.12 1.04 3.32
CA ASP A 131 3.08 1.32 4.40
C ASP A 131 4.35 2.08 3.96
N ARG A 132 4.47 2.44 2.68
CA ARG A 132 5.59 3.29 2.24
C ARG A 132 5.04 4.67 1.90
N PRO A 133 5.33 5.68 2.72
CA PRO A 133 4.97 7.03 2.34
C PRO A 133 5.59 7.30 0.98
N ILE A 134 4.75 7.64 0.00
CA ILE A 134 5.17 8.02 -1.35
C ILE A 134 6.22 9.13 -1.25
N ILE A 135 6.08 9.99 -0.23
CA ILE A 135 7.01 11.05 0.13
C ILE A 135 7.69 10.69 1.45
N LYS A 136 8.99 10.40 1.39
CA LYS A 136 9.82 10.21 2.59
C LYS A 136 10.26 11.55 3.15
N LEU A 137 10.47 11.64 4.47
CA LEU A 137 11.04 12.83 5.11
C LEU A 137 12.35 13.30 4.45
N SER A 138 13.18 12.34 4.02
CA SER A 138 14.41 12.63 3.28
C SER A 138 14.17 13.23 1.88
N HIS A 139 12.98 13.12 1.33
CA HIS A 139 12.62 13.64 0.02
C HIS A 139 11.84 14.97 0.10
N ILE A 140 11.82 15.63 1.26
CA ILE A 140 11.21 16.94 1.44
C ILE A 140 12.29 18.01 1.49
N ILE A 141 12.08 19.09 0.75
CA ILE A 141 12.92 20.27 0.67
C ILE A 141 12.03 21.46 1.00
N VAL A 142 12.32 22.16 2.09
CA VAL A 142 11.61 23.40 2.45
C VAL A 142 12.56 24.57 2.26
N GLY A 143 12.03 25.67 1.72
CA GLY A 143 12.80 26.88 1.50
C GLY A 143 13.64 26.85 0.23
N LEU A 144 13.20 26.13 -0.82
CA LEU A 144 13.86 26.18 -2.12
C LEU A 144 13.80 27.62 -2.68
N PRO A 145 14.93 28.20 -3.14
CA PRO A 145 14.90 29.50 -3.82
C PRO A 145 14.05 29.44 -5.09
N GLY A 146 13.27 30.49 -5.34
CA GLY A 146 12.46 30.65 -6.55
C GLY A 146 13.27 31.02 -7.78
N GLY A 147 12.58 31.55 -8.80
CA GLY A 147 13.12 32.03 -10.05
C GLY A 147 13.02 31.06 -11.21
N ASP A 148 14.12 30.79 -11.90
CA ASP A 148 14.16 29.97 -13.11
C ASP A 148 13.78 28.49 -12.85
N LYS A 149 12.86 27.96 -13.67
CA LYS A 149 12.35 26.59 -13.64
C LYS A 149 13.45 25.55 -13.73
N ASN A 150 14.36 25.69 -14.69
CA ASN A 150 15.38 24.68 -14.94
C ASN A 150 16.36 24.59 -13.76
N ARG A 151 16.71 25.73 -13.14
CA ARG A 151 17.51 25.76 -11.92
C ARG A 151 16.81 25.12 -10.73
N ALA A 152 15.49 25.34 -10.60
CA ALA A 152 14.71 24.69 -9.54
C ALA A 152 14.70 23.16 -9.73
N LEU A 153 14.39 22.69 -10.94
CA LEU A 153 14.41 21.26 -11.29
C LEU A 153 15.77 20.63 -11.06
N GLU A 154 16.84 21.28 -11.50
CA GLU A 154 18.20 20.80 -11.28
C GLU A 154 18.54 20.64 -9.78
N ARG A 155 18.19 21.64 -8.96
CA ARG A 155 18.42 21.58 -7.51
C ARG A 155 17.66 20.42 -6.86
N ILE A 156 16.39 20.22 -7.21
CA ILE A 156 15.56 19.15 -6.67
C ILE A 156 16.11 17.78 -7.10
N ALA A 157 16.42 17.61 -8.39
CA ALA A 157 16.94 16.36 -8.93
C ALA A 157 18.32 16.00 -8.34
N ARG A 158 19.24 16.96 -8.19
CA ARG A 158 20.54 16.74 -7.54
C ARG A 158 20.38 16.43 -6.05
N ALA A 159 19.42 17.06 -5.35
CA ALA A 159 19.14 16.74 -3.96
C ALA A 159 18.59 15.30 -3.82
N TYR A 160 17.71 14.89 -4.72
CA TYR A 160 17.24 13.52 -4.79
C TYR A 160 18.37 12.52 -5.08
N ALA A 161 19.21 12.82 -6.07
CA ALA A 161 20.34 11.97 -6.46
C ALA A 161 21.31 11.74 -5.30
N ARG A 162 21.72 12.80 -4.61
CA ARG A 162 22.59 12.70 -3.42
C ARG A 162 21.99 11.83 -2.32
N ARG A 163 20.69 12.00 -2.03
CA ARG A 163 20.00 11.26 -0.95
C ARG A 163 19.74 9.80 -1.27
N ASN A 164 19.74 9.45 -2.55
CA ASN A 164 19.57 8.08 -3.00
C ASN A 164 20.85 7.45 -3.53
N HIS A 165 22.01 8.12 -3.34
CA HIS A 165 23.32 7.64 -3.77
C HIS A 165 23.39 7.27 -5.24
N LEU A 166 22.75 8.06 -6.11
CA LEU A 166 22.82 7.86 -7.55
C LEU A 166 24.23 8.17 -8.06
N SER A 167 24.67 7.40 -9.06
CA SER A 167 25.90 7.70 -9.77
C SER A 167 25.76 9.01 -10.59
N ASP A 168 26.90 9.59 -10.99
CA ASP A 168 26.88 10.78 -11.84
C ASP A 168 26.20 10.52 -13.18
N TYR A 169 26.30 9.29 -13.69
CA TYR A 169 25.60 8.87 -14.91
C TYR A 169 24.09 8.88 -14.70
N ALA A 170 23.59 8.20 -13.68
CA ALA A 170 22.16 8.14 -13.37
C ALA A 170 21.59 9.54 -13.01
N THR A 171 22.40 10.41 -12.41
CA THR A 171 21.99 11.80 -12.13
C THR A 171 21.83 12.60 -13.41
N ARG A 172 22.72 12.45 -14.38
CA ARG A 172 22.60 13.10 -15.69
C ARG A 172 21.40 12.57 -16.46
N GLU A 173 21.22 11.26 -16.52
CA GLU A 173 20.06 10.63 -17.15
C GLU A 173 18.73 11.16 -16.59
N LEU A 174 18.61 11.28 -15.25
CA LEU A 174 17.45 11.86 -14.59
C LEU A 174 17.21 13.33 -15.01
N LEU A 175 18.26 14.15 -15.03
CA LEU A 175 18.18 15.56 -15.45
C LEU A 175 17.74 15.69 -16.90
N ASP A 176 18.35 14.92 -17.79
CA ASP A 176 18.02 14.92 -19.22
C ASP A 176 16.57 14.47 -19.47
N ALA A 177 16.09 13.47 -18.72
CA ALA A 177 14.70 13.02 -18.81
C ALA A 177 13.72 14.10 -18.32
N LEU A 178 14.04 14.80 -17.22
CA LEU A 178 13.23 15.90 -16.69
C LEU A 178 13.16 17.07 -17.65
N PHE A 179 14.30 17.51 -18.17
CA PHE A 179 14.33 18.65 -19.08
C PHE A 179 13.64 18.33 -20.41
N ARG A 180 13.80 17.14 -20.97
CA ARG A 180 13.05 16.70 -22.17
C ARG A 180 11.56 16.74 -21.92
N ARG A 181 11.09 16.17 -20.77
CA ARG A 181 9.67 16.14 -20.45
C ARG A 181 9.09 17.55 -20.28
N GLU A 182 9.82 18.44 -19.63
CA GLU A 182 9.37 19.82 -19.41
C GLU A 182 9.40 20.67 -20.68
N ALA A 183 10.26 20.31 -21.66
CA ALA A 183 10.29 20.95 -22.97
C ALA A 183 9.09 20.58 -23.86
N GLU A 184 8.47 19.40 -23.63
CA GLU A 184 7.24 18.99 -24.34
C GLU A 184 6.01 19.79 -23.92
N GLY A 185 6.04 20.41 -22.73
CA GLY A 185 4.98 21.23 -22.18
C GLY A 185 5.12 21.37 -20.66
N SER A 186 4.64 22.48 -20.13
CA SER A 186 4.70 22.75 -18.69
C SER A 186 4.00 21.65 -17.89
N THR A 187 4.65 21.21 -16.82
CA THR A 187 4.09 20.26 -15.85
C THR A 187 3.35 20.95 -14.71
N ALA A 188 3.13 22.25 -14.78
CA ALA A 188 2.27 22.97 -13.85
C ALA A 188 0.80 22.56 -14.05
N ILE A 189 0.11 22.26 -12.95
CA ILE A 189 -1.29 21.80 -12.94
C ILE A 189 -2.26 22.88 -12.42
N GLY A 190 -1.76 24.09 -12.20
CA GLY A 190 -2.50 25.20 -11.62
C GLY A 190 -2.40 25.26 -10.09
N HIS A 191 -3.02 26.28 -9.51
CA HIS A 191 -3.07 26.51 -8.06
C HIS A 191 -1.69 26.61 -7.38
N GLY A 192 -0.69 27.08 -8.11
CA GLY A 192 0.68 27.20 -7.61
C GLY A 192 1.41 25.86 -7.44
N VAL A 193 0.97 24.79 -8.13
CA VAL A 193 1.52 23.45 -8.05
C VAL A 193 2.09 22.99 -9.39
N ALA A 194 3.30 22.41 -9.39
CA ALA A 194 3.88 21.74 -10.54
C ALA A 194 4.23 20.27 -10.19
N VAL A 195 4.10 19.38 -11.20
CA VAL A 195 4.36 17.93 -11.06
C VAL A 195 5.33 17.47 -12.14
N PRO A 196 6.59 17.97 -12.15
CA PRO A 196 7.62 17.46 -13.04
C PRO A 196 7.86 15.98 -12.79
N HIS A 197 8.06 15.21 -13.87
CA HIS A 197 8.27 13.79 -13.74
C HIS A 197 9.28 13.26 -14.74
N ALA A 198 9.97 12.20 -14.34
CA ALA A 198 10.93 11.50 -15.20
C ALA A 198 10.76 9.98 -15.10
N TRP A 199 10.85 9.32 -16.25
CA TRP A 199 10.97 7.88 -16.34
C TRP A 199 12.44 7.47 -16.28
N VAL A 200 12.75 6.51 -15.40
CA VAL A 200 14.08 5.94 -15.25
C VAL A 200 14.10 4.47 -15.60
N GLU A 201 15.22 3.98 -16.17
CA GLU A 201 15.34 2.56 -16.56
C GLU A 201 15.33 1.62 -15.35
N HIS A 202 15.97 2.04 -14.25
CA HIS A 202 16.20 1.20 -13.08
C HIS A 202 15.62 1.82 -11.82
N GLY A 203 14.86 1.02 -11.07
CA GLY A 203 14.28 1.42 -9.80
C GLY A 203 13.31 0.35 -9.28
N ARG A 204 13.09 0.35 -7.95
CA ARG A 204 12.19 -0.61 -7.30
C ARG A 204 10.80 -0.05 -7.02
N SER A 205 10.65 1.26 -7.05
CA SER A 205 9.37 1.93 -6.74
C SER A 205 9.39 3.38 -7.18
N VAL A 206 8.20 3.93 -7.42
CA VAL A 206 7.99 5.36 -7.63
C VAL A 206 8.45 6.15 -6.41
N LYS A 207 9.10 7.27 -6.64
CA LYS A 207 9.56 8.22 -5.62
C LYS A 207 9.01 9.60 -5.92
N VAL A 208 8.56 10.28 -4.88
CA VAL A 208 8.13 11.67 -4.97
C VAL A 208 9.02 12.53 -4.07
N VAL A 209 9.50 13.63 -4.63
CA VAL A 209 10.24 14.67 -3.91
C VAL A 209 9.36 15.89 -3.84
N LEU A 210 9.06 16.34 -2.63
CA LEU A 210 8.34 17.59 -2.41
C LEU A 210 9.34 18.71 -2.22
N ALA A 211 9.15 19.81 -2.96
CA ALA A 211 9.84 21.06 -2.71
C ALA A 211 8.83 22.18 -2.44
N VAL A 212 9.00 22.84 -1.30
CA VAL A 212 8.29 24.06 -0.91
C VAL A 212 9.22 25.23 -1.19
N CYS A 213 8.82 26.10 -2.10
CA CYS A 213 9.62 27.25 -2.55
C CYS A 213 9.34 28.46 -1.68
N ARG A 214 10.42 29.21 -1.30
CA ARG A 214 10.29 30.49 -0.59
C ARG A 214 9.63 31.52 -1.48
N GLU A 215 10.11 31.60 -2.71
CA GLU A 215 9.66 32.50 -3.75
C GLU A 215 9.12 31.69 -4.91
N PRO A 216 8.22 32.28 -5.73
CA PRO A 216 7.68 31.62 -6.90
C PRO A 216 8.72 31.16 -7.90
N VAL A 217 8.41 30.05 -8.59
CA VAL A 217 9.17 29.54 -9.73
C VAL A 217 8.30 29.68 -10.99
N ASP A 218 8.88 30.19 -12.06
CA ASP A 218 8.17 30.43 -13.33
C ASP A 218 8.03 29.11 -14.14
N PHE A 219 6.86 28.47 -14.00
CA PHE A 219 6.50 27.26 -14.73
C PHE A 219 5.54 27.50 -15.89
N GLN A 220 5.19 28.72 -16.20
CA GLN A 220 4.15 29.02 -17.20
C GLN A 220 2.85 28.25 -16.89
N THR A 221 2.21 28.61 -15.79
CA THR A 221 1.01 27.95 -15.28
C THR A 221 -0.24 28.26 -16.13
N PRO A 222 -1.17 27.30 -16.27
CA PRO A 222 -2.37 27.49 -17.07
C PRO A 222 -3.35 28.53 -16.51
N ASP A 223 -3.30 28.78 -15.19
CA ASP A 223 -4.16 29.74 -14.46
C ASP A 223 -3.44 31.05 -14.10
N GLY A 224 -2.16 31.17 -14.40
CA GLY A 224 -1.34 32.33 -14.04
C GLY A 224 -0.83 32.33 -12.59
N ASP A 225 -1.24 31.38 -11.75
CA ASP A 225 -0.78 31.28 -10.38
C ASP A 225 0.70 30.83 -10.31
N PRO A 226 1.57 31.60 -9.64
CA PRO A 226 2.98 31.27 -9.59
C PRO A 226 3.24 30.01 -8.76
N VAL A 227 4.09 29.10 -9.29
CA VAL A 227 4.39 27.80 -8.64
C VAL A 227 5.24 27.99 -7.39
N ARG A 228 4.76 27.48 -6.27
CA ARG A 228 5.48 27.40 -4.99
C ARG A 228 5.57 26.00 -4.41
N LEU A 229 4.80 25.03 -4.93
CA LEU A 229 4.84 23.63 -4.55
C LEU A 229 5.23 22.80 -5.77
N ILE A 230 6.33 22.06 -5.65
CA ILE A 230 6.83 21.19 -6.74
C ILE A 230 6.91 19.76 -6.24
N PHE A 231 6.19 18.87 -6.91
CA PHE A 231 6.21 17.43 -6.64
C PHE A 231 6.96 16.72 -7.79
N LEU A 232 8.26 16.53 -7.64
CA LEU A 232 9.04 15.77 -8.61
C LEU A 232 8.75 14.28 -8.45
N VAL A 233 8.23 13.64 -9.50
CA VAL A 233 7.96 12.21 -9.55
C VAL A 233 9.04 11.48 -10.36
N VAL A 234 9.74 10.54 -9.75
CA VAL A 234 10.71 9.67 -10.42
C VAL A 234 10.13 8.27 -10.46
N ALA A 235 9.83 7.76 -11.65
CA ALA A 235 9.14 6.50 -11.85
C ALA A 235 9.95 5.53 -12.71
N PRO A 236 10.17 4.28 -12.26
CA PRO A 236 10.66 3.21 -13.13
C PRO A 236 9.65 2.87 -14.21
N LYS A 237 10.11 2.59 -15.43
CA LYS A 237 9.23 2.28 -16.59
C LYS A 237 8.24 1.15 -16.35
N ASN A 238 8.58 0.19 -15.50
CA ASN A 238 7.73 -0.95 -15.14
C ASN A 238 6.73 -0.66 -14.01
N GLN A 239 6.64 0.58 -13.52
CA GLN A 239 5.79 0.98 -12.38
C GLN A 239 4.68 1.97 -12.79
N GLN A 240 4.07 1.77 -13.95
CA GLN A 240 3.09 2.71 -14.52
C GLN A 240 1.84 2.88 -13.63
N ALA A 241 1.33 1.80 -13.02
CA ALA A 241 0.18 1.86 -12.13
C ALA A 241 0.46 2.76 -10.91
N HIS A 242 1.57 2.53 -10.20
CA HIS A 242 1.96 3.33 -9.04
C HIS A 242 2.31 4.78 -9.41
N TYR A 243 2.81 5.02 -10.62
CA TYR A 243 3.00 6.38 -11.12
C TYR A 243 1.66 7.12 -11.23
N LEU A 244 0.63 6.49 -11.81
CA LEU A 244 -0.71 7.09 -11.93
C LEU A 244 -1.35 7.31 -10.58
N GLU A 245 -1.18 6.41 -9.62
CA GLU A 245 -1.63 6.57 -8.23
C GLU A 245 -0.96 7.79 -7.57
N ALA A 246 0.36 7.95 -7.75
CA ALA A 246 1.09 9.09 -7.23
C ALA A 246 0.57 10.41 -7.81
N LEU A 247 0.33 10.46 -9.12
CA LEU A 247 -0.23 11.63 -9.78
C LEU A 247 -1.65 11.95 -9.29
N ALA A 248 -2.50 10.94 -9.14
CA ALA A 248 -3.86 11.10 -8.63
C ALA A 248 -3.86 11.64 -7.18
N GLY A 249 -2.99 11.12 -6.32
CA GLY A 249 -2.81 11.63 -4.96
C GLY A 249 -2.35 13.08 -4.92
N ILE A 250 -1.36 13.44 -5.74
CA ILE A 250 -0.87 14.83 -5.84
C ILE A 250 -1.96 15.76 -6.38
N ALA A 251 -2.71 15.33 -7.40
CA ALA A 251 -3.81 16.12 -7.97
C ALA A 251 -4.94 16.32 -6.96
N SER A 252 -5.27 15.31 -6.17
CA SER A 252 -6.25 15.40 -5.08
C SER A 252 -5.78 16.39 -3.99
N PHE A 253 -4.52 16.28 -3.58
CA PHE A 253 -3.90 17.23 -2.66
C PHE A 253 -3.97 18.67 -3.20
N ALA A 254 -3.59 18.87 -4.46
CA ALA A 254 -3.51 20.18 -5.09
C ALA A 254 -4.87 20.92 -5.17
N ARG A 255 -5.98 20.18 -5.25
CA ARG A 255 -7.34 20.78 -5.27
C ARG A 255 -7.71 21.44 -3.94
N SER A 256 -7.22 20.96 -2.82
CA SER A 256 -7.53 21.53 -1.50
C SER A 256 -6.69 22.76 -1.21
N GLN A 257 -7.32 23.93 -1.15
CA GLN A 257 -6.66 25.19 -0.80
C GLN A 257 -6.04 25.11 0.59
N LEU A 258 -6.78 24.58 1.57
CA LEU A 258 -6.30 24.39 2.94
C LEU A 258 -5.00 23.57 3.00
N ASN A 259 -4.93 22.47 2.24
CA ASN A 259 -3.73 21.62 2.23
C ASN A 259 -2.52 22.35 1.64
N ARG A 260 -2.74 23.12 0.57
CA ARG A 260 -1.67 23.93 -0.05
C ARG A 260 -1.16 25.01 0.91
N GLU A 261 -2.08 25.75 1.55
CA GLU A 261 -1.72 26.81 2.50
C GLU A 261 -0.97 26.28 3.72
N ARG A 262 -1.42 25.16 4.29
CA ARG A 262 -0.72 24.50 5.38
C ARG A 262 0.72 24.12 4.99
N LEU A 263 0.88 23.54 3.81
CA LEU A 263 2.19 23.10 3.34
C LEU A 263 3.12 24.28 3.01
N LEU A 264 2.57 25.37 2.46
CA LEU A 264 3.32 26.60 2.23
C LEU A 264 3.74 27.31 3.52
N GLY A 265 3.01 27.09 4.62
CA GLY A 265 3.32 27.59 5.96
C GLY A 265 4.40 26.78 6.69
N ALA A 266 4.72 25.57 6.21
CA ALA A 266 5.67 24.70 6.89
C ALA A 266 7.07 25.33 7.00
N GLN A 267 7.59 25.39 8.21
CA GLN A 267 8.88 26.03 8.53
C GLN A 267 10.06 25.12 8.23
N ASP A 268 9.86 23.81 8.37
CA ASP A 268 10.88 22.81 8.13
C ASP A 268 10.32 21.53 7.48
N ARG A 269 11.22 20.60 7.16
CA ARG A 269 10.85 19.34 6.50
C ARG A 269 10.05 18.38 7.39
N ILE A 270 10.16 18.49 8.72
CA ILE A 270 9.44 17.63 9.66
C ILE A 270 7.99 18.06 9.69
N GLU A 271 7.73 19.35 9.79
CA GLU A 271 6.39 19.92 9.75
C GLU A 271 5.70 19.61 8.41
N ALA A 272 6.39 19.82 7.29
CA ALA A 272 5.86 19.48 5.97
C ALA A 272 5.54 17.97 5.85
N TRP A 273 6.37 17.10 6.44
CA TRP A 273 6.15 15.67 6.45
C TRP A 273 4.94 15.28 7.31
N MET A 274 4.77 15.88 8.48
CA MET A 274 3.60 15.66 9.34
C MET A 274 2.31 16.08 8.64
N ILE A 275 2.29 17.23 7.96
CA ILE A 275 1.14 17.71 7.19
C ILE A 275 0.77 16.69 6.10
N ILE A 276 1.72 16.22 5.31
CA ILE A 276 1.48 15.22 4.25
C ILE A 276 0.96 13.90 4.84
N HIS A 277 1.48 13.46 5.99
CA HIS A 277 1.04 12.22 6.65
C HIS A 277 -0.37 12.31 7.19
N GLU A 278 -0.70 13.42 7.82
CA GLU A 278 -2.05 13.70 8.32
C GLU A 278 -3.09 13.72 7.19
N ILE A 279 -2.74 14.37 6.06
CA ILE A 279 -3.60 14.44 4.89
C ILE A 279 -3.78 13.06 4.24
N ASN A 280 -2.71 12.26 4.15
CA ASN A 280 -2.79 10.89 3.64
C ASN A 280 -3.65 9.99 4.53
N ALA A 281 -3.53 10.10 5.85
CA ALA A 281 -4.38 9.37 6.80
C ALA A 281 -5.87 9.75 6.61
N ALA A 282 -6.17 11.04 6.56
CA ALA A 282 -7.54 11.53 6.33
C ALA A 282 -8.09 11.17 4.95
N HIS A 283 -7.24 11.08 3.93
CA HIS A 283 -7.65 10.64 2.59
C HIS A 283 -7.94 9.15 2.53
N PHE A 284 -7.23 8.35 3.31
CA PHE A 284 -7.48 6.92 3.49
C PHE A 284 -8.80 6.65 4.20
N ASP A 285 -9.10 7.41 5.26
CA ASP A 285 -10.38 7.33 5.97
C ASP A 285 -11.54 7.73 5.05
N ASN A 286 -11.37 8.74 4.21
CA ASN A 286 -12.36 9.17 3.22
C ASN A 286 -12.53 8.19 2.04
N LEU A 287 -11.47 7.46 1.62
CA LEU A 287 -11.60 6.40 0.60
C LEU A 287 -12.35 5.19 1.13
N LEU A 288 -12.21 4.89 2.42
CA LEU A 288 -13.03 3.88 3.10
C LEU A 288 -14.49 4.34 3.23
N ASP A 289 -14.73 5.65 3.36
CA ASP A 289 -16.08 6.25 3.46
C ASP A 289 -16.75 6.40 2.06
N LEU A 290 -16.00 6.59 0.98
CA LEU A 290 -16.51 6.69 -0.40
C LEU A 290 -16.87 5.34 -1.02
N SER A 291 -16.40 4.21 -0.47
CA SER A 291 -16.88 2.88 -0.85
C SER A 291 -18.32 2.60 -0.39
N GLY A 292 -18.95 3.53 0.33
CA GLY A 292 -20.32 3.48 0.86
C GLY A 292 -21.35 4.38 0.17
N THR A 293 -21.01 5.07 -0.92
CA THR A 293 -21.95 5.93 -1.65
C THR A 293 -21.93 5.67 -3.15
N ALA A 294 -22.43 4.50 -3.56
CA ALA A 294 -22.96 4.23 -4.91
C ALA A 294 -24.06 3.17 -4.80
#